data_c540bba2393445e5967d1dbcae69b1b5
#
_entry.id   c540bba2393445e5967d1dbcae69b1b5
#
_cell.length_a   1.000
_cell.length_b   1.000
_cell.length_c   1.000
_cell.angle_alpha   90.00
_cell.angle_beta   90.00
_cell.angle_gamma   90.00
#
_symmetry.space_group_name_H-M   'P 1'
#
loop_
_entity.id
_entity.type
_entity.pdbx_description
1 polymer ?
#
loop_
_entity_poly.entity_id
_entity_poly.type
_entity_poly.pdbx_seq_one_letter_code
_entity_poly.pdbx_strand_id
1 'polypeptide(L)'
;MWFVFALLSAVFAALTSILAKVGIEGVNSNLATAIRTVVVVLMAWGMVFLTNTQGGLSEISRRSWLFLILSGLATGASWLCYYRALQMGEASKVVPIDKLSVVFTLVLAFLFLHEQLTAKSLIGCILIGIGTLIMVL
;
A
#
# COMPACT_ATOMS: atom_id res chain seq x y z
N MET A 1 0.20 -20.55 -3.56
CA MET A 1 -0.21 -19.55 -4.59
C MET A 1 -0.22 -18.11 -4.06
N TRP A 2 -0.76 -17.82 -2.87
CA TRP A 2 -0.75 -16.47 -2.28
C TRP A 2 0.66 -15.83 -2.20
N PHE A 3 1.68 -16.62 -1.92
CA PHE A 3 3.07 -16.16 -1.79
C PHE A 3 3.62 -15.55 -3.09
N VAL A 4 3.29 -16.16 -4.23
CA VAL A 4 3.74 -15.66 -5.57
C VAL A 4 3.13 -14.28 -5.84
N PHE A 5 1.83 -14.12 -5.58
CA PHE A 5 1.16 -12.83 -5.74
C PHE A 5 1.72 -11.76 -4.79
N ALA A 6 2.03 -12.13 -3.54
CA ALA A 6 2.65 -11.23 -2.59
C ALA A 6 4.05 -10.79 -3.05
N LEU A 7 4.85 -11.70 -3.59
CA LEU A 7 6.18 -11.40 -4.12
C LEU A 7 6.11 -10.49 -5.35
N LEU A 8 5.21 -10.78 -6.30
CA LEU A 8 4.97 -9.91 -7.45
C LEU A 8 4.53 -8.51 -7.02
N SER A 9 3.62 -8.43 -6.05
CA SER A 9 3.21 -7.15 -5.47
C SER A 9 4.39 -6.36 -4.91
N ALA A 10 5.31 -7.03 -4.20
CA ALA A 10 6.51 -6.38 -3.65
C ALA A 10 7.44 -5.84 -4.76
N VAL A 11 7.62 -6.60 -5.85
CA VAL A 11 8.41 -6.15 -7.02
C VAL A 11 7.77 -4.91 -7.65
N PHE A 12 6.46 -4.94 -7.91
CA PHE A 12 5.76 -3.78 -8.47
C PHE A 12 5.74 -2.59 -7.52
N ALA A 13 5.67 -2.81 -6.21
CA ALA A 13 5.77 -1.75 -5.21
C ALA A 13 7.17 -1.08 -5.24
N ALA A 14 8.22 -1.86 -5.42
CA ALA A 14 9.58 -1.32 -5.57
C ALA A 14 9.72 -0.47 -6.84
N LEU A 15 9.25 -0.99 -7.98
CA LEU A 15 9.21 -0.24 -9.25
C LEU A 15 8.38 1.05 -9.10
N THR A 16 7.23 0.98 -8.45
CA THR A 16 6.39 2.15 -8.17
C THR A 16 7.16 3.22 -7.42
N SER A 17 7.91 2.85 -6.39
CA SER A 17 8.66 3.82 -5.56
C SER A 17 9.74 4.54 -6.38
N ILE A 18 10.47 3.82 -7.23
CA ILE A 18 11.51 4.41 -8.07
C ILE A 18 10.91 5.28 -9.19
N LEU A 19 9.90 4.77 -9.90
CA LEU A 19 9.23 5.53 -10.95
C LEU A 19 8.53 6.78 -10.40
N ALA A 20 7.92 6.67 -9.22
CA ALA A 20 7.32 7.81 -8.54
C ALA A 20 8.38 8.86 -8.17
N LYS A 21 9.52 8.44 -7.63
CA LYS A 21 10.61 9.37 -7.26
C LYS A 21 11.09 10.18 -8.46
N VAL A 22 11.23 9.55 -9.61
CA VAL A 22 11.59 10.24 -10.87
C VAL A 22 10.44 11.15 -11.35
N GLY A 23 9.20 10.65 -11.30
CA GLY A 23 8.03 11.35 -11.84
C GLY A 23 7.57 12.56 -11.03
N ILE A 24 7.88 12.63 -9.73
CA ILE A 24 7.49 13.78 -8.89
C ILE A 24 8.48 14.95 -8.94
N GLU A 25 9.57 14.82 -9.67
CA GLU A 25 10.56 15.85 -9.81
C GLU A 25 9.94 17.07 -10.54
N GLY A 26 9.85 18.22 -9.86
CA GLY A 26 9.22 19.41 -10.40
C GLY A 26 7.68 19.39 -10.47
N VAL A 27 7.02 18.35 -9.98
CA VAL A 27 5.55 18.23 -9.95
C VAL A 27 5.04 18.29 -8.51
N ASN A 28 3.91 18.97 -8.30
CA ASN A 28 3.27 18.96 -6.98
C ASN A 28 2.88 17.52 -6.58
N SER A 29 3.20 17.13 -5.34
CA SER A 29 2.97 15.75 -4.85
C SER A 29 1.51 15.32 -4.91
N ASN A 30 0.59 16.24 -4.63
CA ASN A 30 -0.86 15.94 -4.70
C ASN A 30 -1.31 15.72 -6.14
N LEU A 31 -0.79 16.51 -7.07
CA LEU A 31 -1.07 16.36 -8.51
C LEU A 31 -0.50 15.05 -9.05
N ALA A 32 0.72 14.70 -8.66
CA ALA A 32 1.34 13.43 -9.02
C ALA A 32 0.54 12.23 -8.51
N THR A 33 0.05 12.30 -7.27
CA THR A 33 -0.84 11.28 -6.70
C THR A 33 -2.14 11.16 -7.48
N ALA A 34 -2.76 12.28 -7.85
CA ALA A 34 -4.02 12.29 -8.62
C ALA A 34 -3.84 11.65 -10.00
N ILE A 35 -2.82 12.05 -10.75
CA ILE A 35 -2.52 11.51 -12.09
C ILE A 35 -2.30 9.99 -12.02
N ARG A 36 -1.48 9.54 -11.09
CA ARG A 36 -1.22 8.12 -10.89
C ARG A 36 -2.49 7.35 -10.53
N THR A 37 -3.33 7.91 -9.68
CA THR A 37 -4.58 7.28 -9.24
C THR A 37 -5.54 7.06 -10.41
N VAL A 38 -5.63 8.01 -11.35
CA VAL A 38 -6.41 7.84 -12.58
C VAL A 38 -5.94 6.62 -13.36
N VAL A 39 -4.64 6.46 -13.55
CA VAL A 39 -4.07 5.29 -14.24
C VAL A 39 -4.43 3.98 -13.51
N VAL A 40 -4.32 3.95 -12.19
CA VAL A 40 -4.67 2.78 -11.37
C VAL A 40 -6.16 2.44 -11.50
N VAL A 41 -7.03 3.44 -11.44
CA VAL A 41 -8.49 3.26 -11.60
C VAL A 41 -8.81 2.68 -12.97
N LEU A 42 -8.24 3.23 -14.04
CA LEU A 42 -8.45 2.73 -15.40
C LEU A 42 -7.96 1.28 -15.55
N MET A 43 -6.79 0.95 -15.00
CA MET A 43 -6.25 -0.40 -15.04
C MET A 43 -7.13 -1.39 -14.26
N ALA A 44 -7.59 -1.00 -13.07
CA ALA A 44 -8.44 -1.84 -12.23
C ALA A 44 -9.79 -2.13 -12.90
N TRP A 45 -10.46 -1.10 -13.43
CA TRP A 45 -11.72 -1.26 -14.16
C TRP A 45 -11.52 -2.01 -15.48
N GLY A 46 -10.42 -1.77 -16.18
CA GLY A 46 -10.04 -2.56 -17.36
C GLY A 46 -10.00 -4.06 -17.06
N MET A 47 -9.40 -4.44 -15.93
CA MET A 47 -9.36 -5.83 -15.49
C MET A 47 -10.76 -6.38 -15.15
N VAL A 48 -11.62 -5.59 -14.51
CA VAL A 48 -13.02 -5.97 -14.22
C VAL A 48 -13.78 -6.27 -15.52
N PHE A 49 -13.62 -5.45 -16.54
CA PHE A 49 -14.26 -5.69 -17.85
C PHE A 49 -13.67 -6.88 -18.59
N LEU A 50 -12.36 -7.07 -18.56
CA LEU A 50 -11.70 -8.22 -19.19
C LEU A 50 -12.11 -9.56 -18.56
N THR A 51 -12.37 -9.56 -17.26
CA THR A 51 -12.79 -10.76 -16.52
C THR A 51 -14.32 -10.92 -16.44
N ASN A 52 -15.09 -10.00 -17.02
CA ASN A 52 -16.56 -9.98 -17.01
C ASN A 52 -17.15 -10.06 -15.58
N THR A 53 -16.51 -9.40 -14.60
CA THR A 53 -16.92 -9.44 -13.19
C THR A 53 -17.76 -8.25 -12.75
N GLN A 54 -18.09 -7.33 -13.67
CA GLN A 54 -18.90 -6.13 -13.39
C GLN A 54 -20.31 -6.45 -12.85
N GLY A 55 -20.87 -7.61 -13.19
CA GLY A 55 -22.18 -8.05 -12.68
C GLY A 55 -22.21 -8.25 -11.16
N GLY A 56 -21.06 -8.52 -10.53
CA GLY A 56 -20.96 -8.66 -9.09
C GLY A 56 -21.18 -7.39 -8.27
N LEU A 57 -21.22 -6.21 -8.91
CA LEU A 57 -21.49 -4.94 -8.25
C LEU A 57 -22.82 -4.91 -7.48
N SER A 58 -23.85 -5.53 -8.03
CA SER A 58 -25.18 -5.62 -7.41
C SER A 58 -25.25 -6.58 -6.23
N GLU A 59 -24.29 -7.49 -6.11
CA GLU A 59 -24.25 -8.52 -5.07
C GLU A 59 -23.46 -8.08 -3.84
N ILE A 60 -22.77 -6.93 -3.89
CA ILE A 60 -21.94 -6.42 -2.79
C ILE A 60 -22.85 -5.97 -1.63
N SER A 61 -22.60 -6.53 -0.45
CA SER A 61 -23.33 -6.13 0.76
C SER A 61 -23.03 -4.68 1.18
N ARG A 62 -23.97 -4.04 1.88
CA ARG A 62 -23.75 -2.68 2.42
C ARG A 62 -22.52 -2.60 3.34
N ARG A 63 -22.28 -3.66 4.11
CA ARG A 63 -21.10 -3.76 4.97
C ARG A 63 -19.81 -3.76 4.14
N SER A 64 -19.76 -4.56 3.10
CA SER A 64 -18.60 -4.61 2.20
C SER A 64 -18.35 -3.28 1.51
N TRP A 65 -19.41 -2.60 1.06
CA TRP A 65 -19.30 -1.26 0.49
C TRP A 65 -18.67 -0.27 1.48
N LEU A 66 -19.14 -0.26 2.73
CA LEU A 66 -18.60 0.62 3.76
C LEU A 66 -17.11 0.40 3.97
N PHE A 67 -16.69 -0.85 4.16
CA PHE A 67 -15.28 -1.17 4.41
C PHE A 67 -14.38 -0.93 3.19
N LEU A 68 -14.88 -1.18 1.97
CA LEU A 68 -14.14 -0.86 0.75
C LEU A 68 -13.94 0.65 0.58
N ILE A 69 -14.97 1.45 0.87
CA ILE A 69 -14.87 2.92 0.82
C ILE A 69 -13.87 3.42 1.87
N LEU A 70 -13.95 2.95 3.11
CA LEU A 70 -13.02 3.31 4.18
C LEU A 70 -11.59 2.89 3.84
N SER A 71 -11.40 1.71 3.27
CA SER A 71 -10.09 1.25 2.79
C SER A 71 -9.55 2.15 1.67
N GLY A 72 -10.40 2.55 0.74
CA GLY A 72 -10.04 3.48 -0.33
C GLY A 72 -9.60 4.84 0.20
N LEU A 73 -10.31 5.38 1.19
CA LEU A 73 -9.94 6.64 1.86
C LEU A 73 -8.60 6.52 2.58
N ALA A 74 -8.38 5.42 3.30
CA ALA A 74 -7.10 5.15 3.97
C ALA A 74 -5.95 5.03 2.97
N THR A 75 -6.17 4.35 1.84
CA THR A 75 -5.19 4.24 0.76
C THR A 75 -4.86 5.61 0.16
N GLY A 76 -5.87 6.42 -0.11
CA GLY A 76 -5.69 7.78 -0.63
C GLY A 76 -4.88 8.66 0.31
N ALA A 77 -5.21 8.65 1.60
CA ALA A 77 -4.47 9.38 2.63
C ALA A 77 -3.02 8.89 2.72
N SER A 78 -2.80 7.57 2.71
CA SER A 78 -1.46 6.98 2.72
C SER A 78 -0.63 7.44 1.52
N TRP A 79 -1.19 7.41 0.32
CA TRP A 79 -0.47 7.82 -0.90
C TRP A 79 -0.14 9.32 -0.92
N LEU A 80 -1.05 10.16 -0.46
CA LEU A 80 -0.77 11.61 -0.35
C LEU A 80 0.41 11.86 0.59
N CYS A 81 0.45 11.20 1.74
CA CYS A 81 1.56 11.30 2.68
C CYS A 81 2.86 10.70 2.09
N TYR A 82 2.77 9.54 1.47
CA TYR A 82 3.92 8.84 0.89
C TYR A 82 4.58 9.64 -0.23
N TYR A 83 3.79 10.18 -1.17
CA TYR A 83 4.32 11.01 -2.26
C TYR A 83 4.94 12.31 -1.76
N ARG A 84 4.34 12.90 -0.72
CA ARG A 84 4.94 14.07 -0.07
C ARG A 84 6.27 13.73 0.59
N ALA A 85 6.34 12.59 1.26
CA ALA A 85 7.59 12.11 1.85
C ALA A 85 8.67 11.83 0.80
N LEU A 86 8.32 11.17 -0.32
CA LEU A 86 9.24 10.94 -1.44
C LEU A 86 9.75 12.23 -2.08
N GLN A 87 8.93 13.28 -2.11
CA GLN A 87 9.34 14.58 -2.64
C GLN A 87 10.37 15.26 -1.75
N MET A 88 10.24 15.10 -0.42
CA MET A 88 11.08 15.75 0.58
C MET A 88 12.32 14.93 0.95
N GLY A 89 12.26 13.60 0.82
CA GLY A 89 13.30 12.69 1.28
C GLY A 89 13.83 11.75 0.20
N GLU A 90 14.88 11.05 0.54
CA GLU A 90 15.46 10.02 -0.31
C GLU A 90 14.59 8.75 -0.30
N ALA A 91 14.39 8.14 -1.48
CA ALA A 91 13.60 6.91 -1.59
C ALA A 91 14.15 5.78 -0.70
N SER A 92 15.48 5.69 -0.57
CA SER A 92 16.16 4.71 0.28
C SER A 92 15.80 4.81 1.77
N LYS A 93 15.36 5.98 2.23
CA LYS A 93 14.93 6.23 3.61
C LYS A 93 13.40 6.20 3.76
N VAL A 94 12.69 6.75 2.79
CA VAL A 94 11.21 6.83 2.83
C VAL A 94 10.58 5.45 2.69
N VAL A 95 11.07 4.62 1.77
CA VAL A 95 10.51 3.28 1.52
C VAL A 95 10.60 2.36 2.75
N PRO A 96 11.72 2.25 3.46
CA PRO A 96 11.78 1.45 4.70
C PRO A 96 10.81 1.93 5.78
N ILE A 97 10.65 3.25 5.96
CA ILE A 97 9.67 3.79 6.93
C ILE A 97 8.25 3.39 6.55
N ASP A 98 7.88 3.47 5.28
CA ASP A 98 6.57 3.01 4.81
C ASP A 98 6.33 1.52 5.14
N LYS A 99 7.37 0.70 5.13
CA LYS A 99 7.30 -0.73 5.50
C LYS A 99 7.07 -0.98 6.99
N LEU A 100 7.15 0.02 7.86
CA LEU A 100 6.65 -0.08 9.23
C LEU A 100 5.14 -0.36 9.28
N SER A 101 4.43 -0.11 8.19
CA SER A 101 3.02 -0.54 8.03
C SER A 101 2.81 -2.03 8.30
N VAL A 102 3.81 -2.88 8.06
CA VAL A 102 3.77 -4.31 8.40
C VAL A 102 3.60 -4.51 9.91
N VAL A 103 4.33 -3.76 10.72
CA VAL A 103 4.23 -3.81 12.19
C VAL A 103 2.84 -3.34 12.64
N PHE A 104 2.37 -2.21 12.11
CA PHE A 104 1.02 -1.73 12.42
C PHE A 104 -0.06 -2.71 11.98
N THR A 105 0.08 -3.31 10.80
CA THR A 105 -0.87 -4.31 10.29
C THR A 105 -0.94 -5.52 11.23
N LEU A 106 0.19 -6.01 11.74
CA LEU A 106 0.20 -7.14 12.67
C LEU A 106 -0.54 -6.81 13.99
N VAL A 107 -0.31 -5.62 14.53
CA VAL A 107 -1.00 -5.14 15.74
C VAL A 107 -2.50 -5.02 15.48
N LEU A 108 -2.90 -4.43 14.36
CA LEU A 108 -4.31 -4.26 14.00
C LEU A 108 -4.98 -5.60 13.69
N ALA A 109 -4.29 -6.54 13.03
CA ALA A 109 -4.80 -7.88 12.77
C ALA A 109 -5.06 -8.65 14.08
N PHE A 110 -4.16 -8.51 15.05
CA PHE A 110 -4.40 -9.09 16.39
C PHE A 110 -5.62 -8.47 17.08
N LEU A 111 -5.74 -7.13 17.06
CA LEU A 111 -6.80 -6.42 17.77
C LEU A 111 -8.18 -6.57 17.12
N PHE A 112 -8.26 -6.49 15.80
CA PHE A 112 -9.54 -6.42 15.07
C PHE A 112 -9.94 -7.74 14.39
N LEU A 113 -8.96 -8.51 13.90
CA LEU A 113 -9.22 -9.79 13.23
C LEU A 113 -9.03 -10.98 14.17
N HIS A 114 -8.59 -10.73 15.41
CA HIS A 114 -8.28 -11.76 16.39
C HIS A 114 -7.30 -12.83 15.89
N GLU A 115 -6.38 -12.43 14.98
CA GLU A 115 -5.32 -13.31 14.52
C GLU A 115 -4.31 -13.55 15.64
N GLN A 116 -3.81 -14.78 15.74
CA GLN A 116 -2.85 -15.12 16.79
C GLN A 116 -1.45 -14.58 16.46
N LEU A 117 -0.89 -13.82 17.41
CA LEU A 117 0.51 -13.41 17.35
C LEU A 117 1.41 -14.61 17.67
N THR A 118 2.12 -15.09 16.68
CA THR A 118 3.15 -16.10 16.91
C THR A 118 4.46 -15.44 17.33
N ALA A 119 5.28 -16.15 18.11
CA ALA A 119 6.62 -15.65 18.47
C ALA A 119 7.47 -15.33 17.23
N LYS A 120 7.31 -16.10 16.15
CA LYS A 120 7.99 -15.86 14.87
C LYS A 120 7.56 -14.53 14.22
N SER A 121 6.24 -14.25 14.21
CA SER A 121 5.71 -12.98 13.67
C SER A 121 6.19 -11.78 14.49
N LEU A 122 6.23 -11.92 15.81
CA LEU A 122 6.71 -10.86 16.69
C LEU A 122 8.20 -10.57 16.49
N ILE A 123 9.03 -11.60 16.43
CA ILE A 123 10.47 -11.46 16.15
C ILE A 123 10.67 -10.82 14.77
N GLY A 124 9.93 -11.28 13.74
CA GLY A 124 10.00 -10.70 12.40
C GLY A 124 9.67 -9.21 12.38
N CYS A 125 8.63 -8.78 13.10
CA CYS A 125 8.27 -7.37 13.21
C CYS A 125 9.33 -6.52 13.94
N ILE A 126 9.92 -7.04 15.00
CA ILE A 126 11.01 -6.37 15.72
C ILE A 126 12.21 -6.18 14.80
N LEU A 127 12.58 -7.21 14.03
CA LEU A 127 13.68 -7.14 13.07
C LEU A 127 13.40 -6.12 11.94
N ILE A 128 12.17 -6.06 11.42
CA ILE A 128 11.77 -5.05 10.43
C ILE A 128 11.89 -3.65 11.02
N GLY A 129 11.40 -3.45 12.24
CA GLY A 129 11.50 -2.16 12.94
C GLY A 129 12.94 -1.71 13.15
N ILE A 130 13.78 -2.59 13.66
CA ILE A 130 15.21 -2.30 13.89
C ILE A 130 15.91 -2.05 12.55
N GLY A 131 15.69 -2.91 11.53
CA GLY A 131 16.26 -2.73 10.21
C GLY A 131 15.87 -1.39 9.57
N THR A 132 14.61 -1.00 9.70
CA THR A 132 14.14 0.30 9.21
C THR A 132 14.85 1.46 9.91
N LEU A 133 15.00 1.41 11.24
CA LEU A 133 15.71 2.45 11.98
C LEU A 133 17.18 2.57 11.56
N ILE A 134 17.87 1.44 11.38
CA ILE A 134 19.27 1.43 10.92
C ILE A 134 19.40 2.05 9.52
N MET A 135 18.44 1.82 8.62
CA MET A 135 18.48 2.39 7.26
C MET A 135 18.23 3.90 7.23
N VAL A 136 17.56 4.45 8.24
CA VAL A 136 17.16 5.86 8.27
C VAL A 136 18.15 6.72 9.04
N LEU A 137 18.79 6.17 10.07
CA LEU A 137 19.81 6.84 10.90
C LEU A 137 21.15 6.91 10.16
#